data_8cbeed541deedbbbedcfe3c3b356d22c
#
_entry.id   8cbeed541deedbbbedcfe3c3b356d22c
#
_cell.length_a   1.000
_cell.length_b   1.000
_cell.length_c   1.000
_cell.angle_alpha   90.00
_cell.angle_beta   90.00
_cell.angle_gamma   90.00
#
_symmetry.space_group_name_H-M   'P 1'
#
loop_
_entity.id
_entity.type
_entity.pdbx_description
1 polymer ?
#
loop_
_entity_poly.entity_id
_entity_poly.type
_entity_poly.pdbx_seq_one_letter_code
_entity_poly.pdbx_strand_id
1 'polypeptide(L)'
;RQTVDEMTRRVASMTPGTNILILAPVIRGKKGEHKSVFGEIERGGFLRVRLDGEVMRIEEGRDITLDPKKKHTIEVVIDRLVVDKDLDKARLRDSLETALKIGKGFIVINNTMEDTLFSEHLACASCGISLYDLEPRAFSFNSPYGACPACTGLGSTLEVDARLVIPNMNLSLLEGALQPWARSSHKVGRQSWYWWMLEDLAARHHFPLDKPAKELPKKIIDLLLNGE
;
A
#
# COMPACT_ATOMS: atom_id res chain seq x y z
N ARG A 1 -5.11 11.67 16.80
CA ARG A 1 -4.20 11.21 17.87
C ARG A 1 -5.01 10.97 19.12
N GLN A 2 -5.01 9.76 19.62
CA GLN A 2 -5.74 9.40 20.83
C GLN A 2 -4.74 9.24 21.97
N THR A 3 -5.09 9.77 23.14
CA THR A 3 -4.28 9.57 24.34
C THR A 3 -4.68 8.27 25.05
N VAL A 4 -3.79 7.73 25.88
CA VAL A 4 -4.09 6.53 26.70
C VAL A 4 -5.32 6.74 27.56
N ASP A 5 -5.50 7.96 28.12
CA ASP A 5 -6.67 8.30 28.93
C ASP A 5 -7.98 8.29 28.14
N GLU A 6 -7.95 8.72 26.86
CA GLU A 6 -9.11 8.64 25.96
C GLU A 6 -9.43 7.21 25.59
N MET A 7 -8.39 6.39 25.30
CA MET A 7 -8.55 4.96 25.03
C MET A 7 -9.15 4.26 26.25
N THR A 8 -8.61 4.50 27.44
CA THR A 8 -9.10 3.93 28.70
C THR A 8 -10.57 4.27 28.94
N ARG A 9 -10.94 5.55 28.76
CA ARG A 9 -12.35 5.97 28.91
C ARG A 9 -13.26 5.28 27.90
N ARG A 10 -12.83 5.18 26.65
CA ARG A 10 -13.62 4.59 25.58
C ARG A 10 -13.81 3.07 25.79
N VAL A 11 -12.76 2.36 26.21
CA VAL A 11 -12.86 0.94 26.55
C VAL A 11 -13.74 0.72 27.76
N ALA A 12 -13.59 1.52 28.82
CA ALA A 12 -14.41 1.43 30.03
C ALA A 12 -15.89 1.81 29.80
N SER A 13 -16.22 2.51 28.71
CA SER A 13 -17.60 2.85 28.33
C SER A 13 -18.28 1.80 27.45
N MET A 14 -17.62 0.68 27.14
CA MET A 14 -18.24 -0.43 26.43
C MET A 14 -19.32 -1.09 27.28
N THR A 15 -20.18 -1.91 26.67
CA THR A 15 -21.28 -2.58 27.35
C THR A 15 -20.78 -3.42 28.53
N PRO A 16 -21.34 -3.26 29.74
CA PRO A 16 -20.95 -4.07 30.88
C PRO A 16 -21.16 -5.57 30.62
N GLY A 17 -20.21 -6.40 31.07
CA GLY A 17 -20.16 -7.84 30.80
C GLY A 17 -19.41 -8.22 29.51
N THR A 18 -18.92 -7.24 28.74
CA THR A 18 -18.16 -7.53 27.51
C THR A 18 -16.77 -8.06 27.86
N ASN A 19 -16.45 -9.24 27.32
CA ASN A 19 -15.07 -9.75 27.32
C ASN A 19 -14.25 -9.06 26.25
N ILE A 20 -13.11 -8.50 26.61
CA ILE A 20 -12.20 -7.85 25.69
C ILE A 20 -10.82 -8.51 25.69
N LEU A 21 -10.20 -8.54 24.51
CA LEU A 21 -8.78 -8.82 24.32
C LEU A 21 -8.07 -7.53 23.97
N ILE A 22 -6.98 -7.24 24.66
CA ILE A 22 -6.07 -6.14 24.32
C ILE A 22 -4.95 -6.74 23.51
N LEU A 23 -4.84 -6.32 22.27
CA LEU A 23 -3.94 -6.88 21.27
C LEU A 23 -2.96 -5.82 20.78
N ALA A 24 -1.69 -6.18 20.68
CA ALA A 24 -0.64 -5.35 20.09
C ALA A 24 -0.26 -5.89 18.69
N PRO A 25 -0.60 -5.20 17.59
CA PRO A 25 -0.28 -5.66 16.25
C PRO A 25 1.21 -5.50 15.95
N VAL A 26 1.91 -6.62 15.73
CA VAL A 26 3.34 -6.65 15.37
C VAL A 26 3.52 -6.77 13.85
N ILE A 27 2.71 -7.60 13.21
CA ILE A 27 2.64 -7.74 11.75
C ILE A 27 1.20 -7.45 11.31
N ARG A 28 1.04 -6.57 10.33
CA ARG A 28 -0.26 -6.15 9.81
C ARG A 28 -0.29 -6.36 8.29
N GLY A 29 -0.94 -7.43 7.86
CA GLY A 29 -1.19 -7.73 6.45
C GLY A 29 0.08 -7.79 5.57
N LYS A 30 1.20 -8.27 6.12
CA LYS A 30 2.47 -8.39 5.40
C LYS A 30 2.71 -9.82 4.94
N LYS A 31 3.27 -9.96 3.74
CA LYS A 31 3.74 -11.25 3.22
C LYS A 31 5.03 -11.67 3.91
N GLY A 32 5.21 -12.97 4.11
CA GLY A 32 6.41 -13.54 4.69
C GLY A 32 6.13 -14.68 5.66
N GLU A 33 7.14 -15.47 6.01
CA GLU A 33 7.03 -16.57 6.98
C GLU A 33 7.05 -16.10 8.45
N HIS A 34 7.57 -14.90 8.73
CA HIS A 34 7.60 -14.23 10.02
C HIS A 34 8.12 -15.06 11.22
N LYS A 35 8.91 -16.10 10.98
CA LYS A 35 9.40 -17.03 12.03
C LYS A 35 10.13 -16.33 13.18
N SER A 36 10.96 -15.33 12.88
CA SER A 36 11.70 -14.58 13.91
C SER A 36 10.80 -13.82 14.89
N VAL A 37 9.62 -13.41 14.42
CA VAL A 37 8.67 -12.60 15.20
C VAL A 37 8.12 -13.39 16.40
N PHE A 38 7.81 -14.67 16.22
CA PHE A 38 7.34 -15.53 17.32
C PHE A 38 8.41 -15.66 18.41
N GLY A 39 9.68 -15.84 18.04
CA GLY A 39 10.78 -15.89 19.00
C GLY A 39 11.02 -14.55 19.71
N GLU A 40 10.76 -13.42 19.08
CA GLU A 40 10.83 -12.11 19.73
C GLU A 40 9.72 -11.91 20.74
N ILE A 41 8.49 -12.30 20.40
CA ILE A 41 7.31 -12.24 21.28
C ILE A 41 7.54 -13.12 22.52
N GLU A 42 8.01 -14.35 22.34
CA GLU A 42 8.31 -15.29 23.42
C GLU A 42 9.36 -14.73 24.38
N ARG A 43 10.48 -14.20 23.84
CA ARG A 43 11.52 -13.52 24.64
C ARG A 43 11.00 -12.30 25.40
N GLY A 44 9.95 -11.65 24.86
CA GLY A 44 9.24 -10.57 25.54
C GLY A 44 8.35 -11.04 26.69
N GLY A 45 8.23 -12.36 26.94
CA GLY A 45 7.43 -12.94 28.04
C GLY A 45 5.95 -13.12 27.72
N PHE A 46 5.55 -12.99 26.46
CA PHE A 46 4.15 -13.17 26.06
C PHE A 46 3.86 -14.62 25.71
N LEU A 47 2.73 -15.12 26.21
CA LEU A 47 2.36 -16.54 26.11
C LEU A 47 1.35 -16.83 24.98
N ARG A 48 0.73 -15.79 24.42
CA ARG A 48 -0.34 -15.94 23.43
C ARG A 48 -0.26 -14.91 22.33
N VAL A 49 -0.62 -15.36 21.13
CA VAL A 49 -0.74 -14.52 19.94
C VAL A 49 -2.07 -14.73 19.27
N ARG A 50 -2.53 -13.77 18.51
CA ARG A 50 -3.57 -13.93 17.53
C ARG A 50 -2.92 -13.91 16.14
N LEU A 51 -3.04 -15.02 15.42
CA LEU A 51 -2.55 -15.21 14.06
C LEU A 51 -3.74 -15.29 13.11
N ASP A 52 -3.82 -14.36 12.17
CA ASP A 52 -4.88 -14.28 11.15
C ASP A 52 -6.31 -14.40 11.73
N GLY A 53 -6.50 -13.86 12.94
CA GLY A 53 -7.79 -13.86 13.65
C GLY A 53 -7.94 -14.97 14.69
N GLU A 54 -7.11 -16.00 14.70
CA GLU A 54 -7.17 -17.10 15.64
C GLU A 54 -6.20 -16.93 16.82
N VAL A 55 -6.71 -17.05 18.06
CA VAL A 55 -5.91 -16.92 19.28
C VAL A 55 -5.34 -18.29 19.66
N MET A 56 -4.01 -18.36 19.77
CA MET A 56 -3.27 -19.57 20.11
C MET A 56 -2.12 -19.30 21.08
N ARG A 57 -1.53 -20.35 21.62
CA ARG A 57 -0.28 -20.24 22.39
C ARG A 57 0.90 -19.91 21.46
N ILE A 58 1.89 -19.23 22.02
CA ILE A 58 3.07 -18.81 21.23
C ILE A 58 3.85 -20.01 20.67
N GLU A 59 3.91 -21.11 21.44
CA GLU A 59 4.59 -22.36 21.03
C GLU A 59 3.91 -22.92 19.77
N GLU A 60 2.57 -23.00 19.78
CA GLU A 60 1.77 -23.47 18.64
C GLU A 60 1.99 -22.60 17.41
N GLY A 61 2.01 -21.27 17.59
CA GLY A 61 2.23 -20.30 16.50
C GLY A 61 3.63 -20.42 15.89
N ARG A 62 4.65 -20.73 16.69
CA ARG A 62 6.03 -20.92 16.21
C ARG A 62 6.18 -22.14 15.32
N ASP A 63 5.41 -23.19 15.58
CA ASP A 63 5.49 -24.45 14.83
C ASP A 63 4.71 -24.37 13.50
N ILE A 64 3.88 -23.32 13.30
CA ILE A 64 3.15 -23.10 12.06
C ILE A 64 4.09 -22.53 10.99
N THR A 65 4.14 -23.18 9.84
CA THR A 65 4.80 -22.65 8.65
C THR A 65 3.83 -21.77 7.87
N LEU A 66 4.06 -20.46 7.92
CA LEU A 66 3.23 -19.49 7.20
C LEU A 66 3.59 -19.46 5.70
N ASP A 67 2.58 -19.28 4.85
CA ASP A 67 2.78 -19.15 3.41
C ASP A 67 3.43 -17.79 3.09
N PRO A 68 4.67 -17.76 2.55
CA PRO A 68 5.38 -16.50 2.29
C PRO A 68 4.70 -15.62 1.23
N LYS A 69 3.75 -16.15 0.44
CA LYS A 69 3.02 -15.42 -0.60
C LYS A 69 1.73 -14.78 -0.08
N LYS A 70 1.20 -15.27 1.03
CA LYS A 70 -0.01 -14.73 1.66
C LYS A 70 0.32 -13.58 2.62
N LYS A 71 -0.65 -12.71 2.82
CA LYS A 71 -0.57 -11.65 3.83
C LYS A 71 -1.00 -12.23 5.17
N HIS A 72 -0.17 -12.03 6.20
CA HIS A 72 -0.44 -12.48 7.56
C HIS A 72 -0.54 -11.28 8.50
N THR A 73 -1.34 -11.45 9.55
CA THR A 73 -1.48 -10.51 10.66
C THR A 73 -1.15 -11.24 11.95
N ILE A 74 -0.16 -10.74 12.69
CA ILE A 74 0.29 -11.31 13.96
C ILE A 74 0.15 -10.25 15.04
N GLU A 75 -0.58 -10.57 16.09
CA GLU A 75 -0.87 -9.67 17.20
C GLU A 75 -0.56 -10.38 18.52
N VAL A 76 0.09 -9.66 19.41
CA VAL A 76 0.38 -10.17 20.77
C VAL A 76 -0.84 -9.95 21.64
N VAL A 77 -1.28 -10.98 22.35
CA VAL A 77 -2.33 -10.85 23.37
C VAL A 77 -1.68 -10.30 24.65
N ILE A 78 -1.98 -9.05 24.97
CA ILE A 78 -1.42 -8.36 26.13
C ILE A 78 -2.21 -8.70 27.38
N ASP A 79 -3.54 -8.57 27.31
CA ASP A 79 -4.40 -8.86 28.45
C ASP A 79 -5.80 -9.29 27.99
N ARG A 80 -6.54 -9.91 28.93
CA ARG A 80 -7.95 -10.29 28.80
C ARG A 80 -8.69 -9.74 29.98
N LEU A 81 -9.66 -8.89 29.71
CA LEU A 81 -10.44 -8.19 30.74
C LEU A 81 -11.93 -8.35 30.47
N VAL A 82 -12.70 -8.18 31.50
CA VAL A 82 -14.16 -8.02 31.41
C VAL A 82 -14.49 -6.57 31.75
N VAL A 83 -15.23 -5.93 30.88
CA VAL A 83 -15.71 -4.57 31.14
C VAL A 83 -16.93 -4.69 32.07
N ASP A 84 -16.73 -4.36 33.31
CA ASP A 84 -17.81 -4.36 34.32
C ASP A 84 -17.63 -3.17 35.28
N LYS A 85 -18.44 -3.13 36.35
CA LYS A 85 -18.38 -2.06 37.35
C LYS A 85 -17.10 -2.09 38.18
N ASP A 86 -16.50 -3.28 38.30
CA ASP A 86 -15.31 -3.55 39.12
C ASP A 86 -14.03 -3.54 38.24
N LEU A 87 -14.11 -3.07 36.97
CA LEU A 87 -12.98 -2.98 36.06
C LEU A 87 -11.85 -2.17 36.68
N ASP A 88 -10.72 -2.82 36.91
CA ASP A 88 -9.49 -2.18 37.36
C ASP A 88 -8.93 -1.26 36.26
N LYS A 89 -9.20 0.04 36.39
CA LYS A 89 -8.76 1.05 35.43
C LYS A 89 -7.24 1.22 35.40
N ALA A 90 -6.54 0.94 36.50
CA ALA A 90 -5.09 1.00 36.54
C ALA A 90 -4.51 -0.13 35.70
N ARG A 91 -4.97 -1.36 35.90
CA ARG A 91 -4.59 -2.52 35.10
C ARG A 91 -4.92 -2.33 33.61
N LEU A 92 -6.12 -1.80 33.31
CA LEU A 92 -6.49 -1.50 31.93
C LEU A 92 -5.50 -0.51 31.30
N ARG A 93 -5.15 0.56 32.01
CA ARG A 93 -4.18 1.58 31.54
C ARG A 93 -2.82 0.96 31.27
N ASP A 94 -2.27 0.20 32.23
CA ASP A 94 -0.97 -0.47 32.11
C ASP A 94 -0.94 -1.42 30.90
N SER A 95 -2.03 -2.16 30.68
CA SER A 95 -2.18 -3.06 29.54
C SER A 95 -2.23 -2.29 28.22
N LEU A 96 -2.91 -1.14 28.17
CA LEU A 96 -2.95 -0.27 26.99
C LEU A 96 -1.56 0.35 26.69
N GLU A 97 -0.86 0.85 27.72
CA GLU A 97 0.50 1.38 27.56
C GLU A 97 1.48 0.30 27.04
N THR A 98 1.39 -0.91 27.58
CA THR A 98 2.18 -2.06 27.13
C THR A 98 1.85 -2.41 25.67
N ALA A 99 0.56 -2.44 25.32
CA ALA A 99 0.11 -2.72 23.96
C ALA A 99 0.60 -1.66 22.96
N LEU A 100 0.55 -0.36 23.33
CA LEU A 100 1.09 0.73 22.51
C LEU A 100 2.59 0.59 22.25
N LYS A 101 3.34 0.27 23.29
CA LYS A 101 4.80 0.07 23.17
C LYS A 101 5.16 -1.05 22.20
N ILE A 102 4.50 -2.19 22.30
CA ILE A 102 4.74 -3.39 21.46
C ILE A 102 4.19 -3.18 20.04
N GLY A 103 2.98 -2.64 19.94
CA GLY A 103 2.29 -2.36 18.68
C GLY A 103 2.76 -1.07 17.98
N LYS A 104 3.85 -0.45 18.49
CA LYS A 104 4.44 0.78 17.92
C LYS A 104 3.39 1.88 17.70
N GLY A 105 2.62 2.15 18.76
CA GLY A 105 1.57 3.17 18.76
C GLY A 105 0.20 2.71 18.25
N PHE A 106 0.02 1.42 18.03
CA PHE A 106 -1.25 0.82 17.63
C PHE A 106 -1.73 -0.23 18.64
N ILE A 107 -3.03 -0.26 18.87
CA ILE A 107 -3.71 -1.28 19.69
C ILE A 107 -4.96 -1.75 18.96
N VAL A 108 -5.27 -3.02 19.08
CA VAL A 108 -6.56 -3.56 18.69
C VAL A 108 -7.28 -4.06 19.93
N ILE A 109 -8.50 -3.59 20.16
CA ILE A 109 -9.41 -4.11 21.17
C ILE A 109 -10.43 -5.00 20.46
N ASN A 110 -10.38 -6.28 20.75
CA ASN A 110 -11.33 -7.25 20.25
C ASN A 110 -12.39 -7.54 21.33
N ASN A 111 -13.66 -7.40 20.99
CA ASN A 111 -14.80 -7.61 21.88
C ASN A 111 -15.62 -8.88 21.54
N THR A 112 -15.01 -9.92 20.99
CA THR A 112 -15.63 -11.14 20.48
C THR A 112 -16.44 -10.99 19.19
N MET A 113 -16.96 -9.79 18.88
CA MET A 113 -17.77 -9.54 17.68
C MET A 113 -17.02 -8.71 16.64
N GLU A 114 -16.21 -7.76 17.10
CA GLU A 114 -15.51 -6.82 16.22
C GLU A 114 -14.15 -6.40 16.80
N ASP A 115 -13.28 -5.95 15.90
CA ASP A 115 -12.00 -5.34 16.22
C ASP A 115 -12.11 -3.82 16.16
N THR A 116 -11.74 -3.14 17.24
CA THR A 116 -11.63 -1.68 17.28
C THR A 116 -10.15 -1.30 17.30
N LEU A 117 -9.68 -0.60 16.26
CA LEU A 117 -8.32 -0.11 16.18
C LEU A 117 -8.19 1.24 16.90
N PHE A 118 -7.22 1.35 17.80
CA PHE A 118 -6.80 2.60 18.41
C PHE A 118 -5.37 2.95 17.99
N SER A 119 -5.05 4.24 17.92
CA SER A 119 -3.71 4.71 17.59
C SER A 119 -3.37 6.00 18.33
N GLU A 120 -2.15 6.06 18.85
CA GLU A 120 -1.56 7.31 19.36
C GLU A 120 -1.00 8.19 18.22
N HIS A 121 -0.89 7.65 17.00
CA HIS A 121 -0.53 8.41 15.82
C HIS A 121 -1.77 9.05 15.18
N LEU A 122 -1.54 9.96 14.21
CA LEU A 122 -2.62 10.52 13.39
C LEU A 122 -3.10 9.45 12.41
N ALA A 123 -3.97 8.55 12.88
CA ALA A 123 -4.55 7.50 12.06
C ALA A 123 -6.07 7.60 12.04
N CYS A 124 -6.67 7.33 10.89
CA CYS A 124 -8.10 7.17 10.78
C CYS A 124 -8.52 5.79 11.29
N ALA A 125 -9.35 5.75 12.33
CA ALA A 125 -9.85 4.49 12.90
C ALA A 125 -10.75 3.72 11.90
N SER A 126 -11.38 4.43 10.96
CA SER A 126 -12.32 3.86 9.99
C SER A 126 -11.62 3.22 8.79
N CYS A 127 -10.64 3.89 8.18
CA CYS A 127 -9.98 3.43 6.95
C CYS A 127 -8.53 2.95 7.16
N GLY A 128 -7.98 3.08 8.37
CA GLY A 128 -6.61 2.65 8.69
C GLY A 128 -5.50 3.52 8.10
N ILE A 129 -5.84 4.62 7.39
CA ILE A 129 -4.84 5.54 6.86
C ILE A 129 -4.16 6.23 8.04
N SER A 130 -2.85 6.04 8.17
CA SER A 130 -2.00 6.77 9.10
C SER A 130 -1.42 7.98 8.39
N LEU A 131 -1.62 9.15 8.95
CA LEU A 131 -0.85 10.33 8.58
C LEU A 131 0.49 10.26 9.29
N TYR A 132 1.56 10.55 8.58
CA TYR A 132 2.89 10.73 9.19
C TYR A 132 2.85 11.89 10.18
N ASP A 133 3.73 11.87 11.17
CA ASP A 133 3.88 13.02 12.05
C ASP A 133 4.10 14.27 11.21
N LEU A 134 3.33 15.33 11.51
CA LEU A 134 3.37 16.59 10.78
C LEU A 134 4.66 17.34 11.10
N GLU A 135 5.76 16.85 10.54
CA GLU A 135 7.06 17.49 10.59
C GLU A 135 7.18 18.54 9.46
N PRO A 136 8.02 19.59 9.61
CA PRO A 136 8.22 20.59 8.56
C PRO A 136 8.56 20.00 7.19
N ARG A 137 9.27 18.85 7.15
CA ARG A 137 9.62 18.15 5.91
C ARG A 137 8.40 17.55 5.17
N ALA A 138 7.29 17.30 5.87
CA ALA A 138 6.04 16.82 5.27
C ALA A 138 5.31 17.91 4.45
N PHE A 139 5.66 19.18 4.66
CA PHE A 139 5.13 20.33 3.92
C PHE A 139 6.07 20.84 2.82
N SER A 140 7.23 20.24 2.68
CA SER A 140 8.22 20.62 1.67
C SER A 140 8.01 19.84 0.37
N PHE A 141 7.70 20.54 -0.72
CA PHE A 141 7.58 19.94 -2.05
C PHE A 141 8.90 19.35 -2.57
N ASN A 142 10.03 19.77 -2.01
CA ASN A 142 11.37 19.26 -2.35
C ASN A 142 11.79 18.07 -1.46
N SER A 143 10.90 17.58 -0.61
CA SER A 143 11.13 16.40 0.23
C SER A 143 10.29 15.22 -0.27
N PRO A 144 10.84 14.00 -0.33
CA PRO A 144 10.07 12.80 -0.69
C PRO A 144 8.83 12.57 0.19
N TYR A 145 8.82 13.15 1.41
CA TYR A 145 7.71 13.04 2.37
C TYR A 145 6.57 14.02 2.11
N GLY A 146 6.85 15.18 1.48
CA GLY A 146 5.86 16.21 1.20
C GLY A 146 5.62 16.45 -0.29
N ALA A 147 6.42 15.83 -1.15
CA ALA A 147 6.26 15.93 -2.59
C ALA A 147 4.98 15.24 -3.06
N CYS A 148 4.27 15.87 -3.99
CA CYS A 148 3.13 15.24 -4.65
C CYS A 148 3.60 14.00 -5.43
N PRO A 149 2.99 12.81 -5.22
CA PRO A 149 3.39 11.57 -5.91
C PRO A 149 3.20 11.63 -7.43
N ALA A 150 2.28 12.49 -7.93
CA ALA A 150 2.04 12.64 -9.36
C ALA A 150 3.09 13.49 -10.07
N CYS A 151 3.53 14.61 -9.46
CA CYS A 151 4.47 15.53 -10.09
C CYS A 151 5.85 15.59 -9.40
N THR A 152 6.08 14.75 -8.37
CA THR A 152 7.32 14.71 -7.58
C THR A 152 7.78 16.08 -7.04
N GLY A 153 6.81 16.95 -6.75
CA GLY A 153 7.06 18.30 -6.24
C GLY A 153 7.21 19.39 -7.30
N LEU A 154 7.17 19.05 -8.58
CA LEU A 154 7.37 20.01 -9.69
C LEU A 154 6.14 20.90 -9.98
N GLY A 155 4.96 20.54 -9.45
CA GLY A 155 3.70 21.30 -9.69
C GLY A 155 3.07 21.07 -11.07
N SER A 156 3.79 20.39 -11.99
CA SER A 156 3.32 20.03 -13.33
C SER A 156 3.82 18.64 -13.71
N THR A 157 3.07 17.95 -14.52
CA THR A 157 3.46 16.68 -15.15
C THR A 157 3.79 16.92 -16.61
N LEU A 158 4.85 16.26 -17.09
CA LEU A 158 5.15 16.27 -18.51
C LEU A 158 4.31 15.17 -19.17
N GLU A 159 3.47 15.58 -20.09
CA GLU A 159 2.67 14.67 -20.90
C GLU A 159 3.11 14.74 -22.36
N VAL A 160 2.98 13.61 -23.07
CA VAL A 160 3.30 13.55 -24.48
C VAL A 160 2.15 14.15 -25.29
N ASP A 161 2.39 15.26 -26.00
CA ASP A 161 1.38 15.83 -26.92
C ASP A 161 1.37 15.02 -28.23
N ALA A 162 0.26 14.37 -28.51
CA ALA A 162 0.05 13.58 -29.73
C ALA A 162 0.35 14.35 -31.01
N ARG A 163 0.10 15.68 -31.03
CA ARG A 163 0.39 16.56 -32.18
C ARG A 163 1.88 16.78 -32.41
N LEU A 164 2.71 16.61 -31.39
CA LEU A 164 4.16 16.66 -31.51
C LEU A 164 4.74 15.30 -31.90
N VAL A 165 4.06 14.21 -31.59
CA VAL A 165 4.46 12.86 -31.98
C VAL A 165 4.16 12.61 -33.46
N ILE A 166 2.98 13.01 -33.95
CA ILE A 166 2.58 12.90 -35.36
C ILE A 166 2.20 14.29 -35.88
N PRO A 167 3.18 15.17 -36.15
CA PRO A 167 2.90 16.55 -36.52
C PRO A 167 2.34 16.69 -37.94
N ASN A 168 2.60 15.73 -38.82
CA ASN A 168 2.09 15.71 -40.18
C ASN A 168 1.36 14.41 -40.49
N MET A 169 0.03 14.46 -40.35
CA MET A 169 -0.87 13.33 -40.62
C MET A 169 -0.92 12.91 -42.10
N ASN A 170 -0.34 13.68 -43.03
CA ASN A 170 -0.28 13.32 -44.44
C ASN A 170 0.90 12.41 -44.79
N LEU A 171 1.86 12.27 -43.89
CA LEU A 171 2.96 11.30 -44.03
C LEU A 171 2.52 9.93 -43.60
N SER A 172 3.04 8.91 -44.24
CA SER A 172 2.94 7.53 -43.80
C SER A 172 3.95 7.22 -42.68
N LEU A 173 3.77 6.10 -42.01
CA LEU A 173 4.74 5.64 -41.00
C LEU A 173 6.10 5.35 -41.64
N LEU A 174 6.10 4.85 -42.89
CA LEU A 174 7.31 4.65 -43.70
C LEU A 174 8.05 5.96 -44.01
N GLU A 175 7.32 7.05 -44.23
CA GLU A 175 7.86 8.37 -44.51
C GLU A 175 8.27 9.14 -43.25
N GLY A 176 8.08 8.55 -42.06
CA GLY A 176 8.47 9.15 -40.78
C GLY A 176 7.40 10.02 -40.14
N ALA A 177 6.12 9.67 -40.24
CA ALA A 177 5.02 10.35 -39.54
C ALA A 177 5.26 10.42 -38.03
N LEU A 178 5.88 9.40 -37.43
CA LEU A 178 6.29 9.37 -36.02
C LEU A 178 7.57 10.20 -35.83
N GLN A 179 7.45 11.47 -35.48
CA GLN A 179 8.57 12.42 -35.37
C GLN A 179 9.71 11.95 -34.44
N PRO A 180 9.46 11.33 -33.25
CA PRO A 180 10.54 10.84 -32.40
C PRO A 180 11.42 9.79 -33.07
N TRP A 181 10.89 9.06 -34.06
CA TRP A 181 11.57 7.97 -34.77
C TRP A 181 12.00 8.37 -36.22
N ALA A 182 11.52 9.51 -36.73
CA ALA A 182 11.77 9.96 -38.08
C ALA A 182 13.28 10.10 -38.41
N ARG A 183 14.07 10.57 -37.44
CA ARG A 183 15.52 10.69 -37.61
C ARG A 183 16.24 9.34 -37.69
N SER A 184 15.68 8.31 -37.03
CA SER A 184 16.22 6.95 -37.06
C SER A 184 15.90 6.26 -38.39
N SER A 185 14.75 6.57 -39.01
CA SER A 185 14.33 5.97 -40.28
C SER A 185 15.15 6.47 -41.49
N HIS A 186 15.61 7.73 -41.47
CA HIS A 186 16.31 8.31 -42.61
C HIS A 186 17.82 8.04 -42.69
N LYS A 187 18.50 7.78 -41.56
CA LYS A 187 19.97 7.62 -41.53
C LYS A 187 20.46 6.20 -41.27
N VAL A 188 19.68 5.35 -40.63
CA VAL A 188 20.11 3.99 -40.21
C VAL A 188 19.36 2.90 -40.98
N GLY A 189 18.47 3.30 -41.88
CA GLY A 189 17.65 2.35 -42.65
C GLY A 189 16.69 1.54 -41.79
N ARG A 190 15.98 0.62 -42.41
CA ARG A 190 14.97 -0.27 -41.81
C ARG A 190 15.55 -1.30 -40.81
N GLN A 191 16.74 -1.06 -40.28
CA GLN A 191 17.46 -1.94 -39.36
C GLN A 191 17.44 -1.45 -37.91
N SER A 192 16.71 -0.36 -37.57
CA SER A 192 16.62 0.09 -36.21
C SER A 192 15.62 -0.79 -35.41
N TRP A 193 15.91 -0.99 -34.15
CA TRP A 193 15.03 -1.75 -33.24
C TRP A 193 13.59 -1.21 -33.24
N TYR A 194 13.40 0.11 -33.28
CA TYR A 194 12.08 0.75 -33.39
C TYR A 194 11.32 0.37 -34.66
N TRP A 195 12.03 0.15 -35.75
CA TRP A 195 11.43 -0.25 -37.02
C TRP A 195 10.87 -1.67 -36.94
N TRP A 196 11.63 -2.61 -36.40
CA TRP A 196 11.17 -4.00 -36.23
C TRP A 196 9.97 -4.07 -35.30
N MET A 197 9.97 -3.28 -34.21
CA MET A 197 8.82 -3.19 -33.30
C MET A 197 7.58 -2.65 -34.02
N LEU A 198 7.74 -1.67 -34.90
CA LEU A 198 6.63 -1.11 -35.67
C LEU A 198 6.09 -2.10 -36.73
N GLU A 199 6.98 -2.86 -37.41
CA GLU A 199 6.60 -3.93 -38.33
C GLU A 199 5.85 -5.06 -37.62
N ASP A 200 6.32 -5.49 -36.45
CA ASP A 200 5.65 -6.51 -35.64
C ASP A 200 4.26 -6.05 -35.16
N LEU A 201 4.17 -4.79 -34.73
CA LEU A 201 2.91 -4.18 -34.31
C LEU A 201 1.92 -4.10 -35.49
N ALA A 202 2.41 -3.68 -36.66
CA ALA A 202 1.62 -3.60 -37.88
C ALA A 202 1.09 -4.98 -38.32
N ALA A 203 1.94 -6.01 -38.19
CA ALA A 203 1.54 -7.39 -38.50
C ALA A 203 0.48 -7.91 -37.51
N ARG A 204 0.63 -7.68 -36.22
CA ARG A 204 -0.32 -8.12 -35.19
C ARG A 204 -1.67 -7.42 -35.29
N HIS A 205 -1.68 -6.13 -35.55
CA HIS A 205 -2.90 -5.32 -35.60
C HIS A 205 -3.42 -5.08 -37.02
N HIS A 206 -2.81 -5.67 -38.06
CA HIS A 206 -3.24 -5.67 -39.45
C HIS A 206 -3.44 -4.28 -40.04
N PHE A 207 -2.49 -3.35 -39.83
CA PHE A 207 -2.52 -2.03 -40.43
C PHE A 207 -1.37 -1.78 -41.39
N PRO A 208 -1.57 -1.00 -42.46
CA PRO A 208 -0.52 -0.69 -43.43
C PRO A 208 0.44 0.38 -42.92
N LEU A 209 1.73 0.26 -43.23
CA LEU A 209 2.76 1.24 -42.88
C LEU A 209 2.95 2.31 -43.94
N ASP A 210 2.49 2.07 -45.17
CA ASP A 210 2.70 2.91 -46.37
C ASP A 210 1.59 3.94 -46.59
N LYS A 211 0.47 3.84 -45.84
CA LYS A 211 -0.64 4.81 -45.93
C LYS A 211 -0.42 6.01 -45.02
N PRO A 212 -0.91 7.21 -45.44
CA PRO A 212 -0.89 8.39 -44.62
C PRO A 212 -1.53 8.15 -43.25
N ALA A 213 -0.96 8.71 -42.17
CA ALA A 213 -1.42 8.51 -40.79
C ALA A 213 -2.90 8.91 -40.60
N LYS A 214 -3.39 9.90 -41.37
CA LYS A 214 -4.81 10.33 -41.36
C LYS A 214 -5.78 9.24 -41.84
N GLU A 215 -5.31 8.26 -42.61
CA GLU A 215 -6.12 7.16 -43.16
C GLU A 215 -6.13 5.95 -42.22
N LEU A 216 -5.27 5.95 -41.20
CA LEU A 216 -5.25 4.88 -40.20
C LEU A 216 -6.45 5.01 -39.25
N PRO A 217 -7.06 3.89 -38.84
CA PRO A 217 -8.12 3.91 -37.84
C PRO A 217 -7.68 4.62 -36.55
N LYS A 218 -8.58 5.38 -35.93
CA LYS A 218 -8.30 6.08 -34.67
C LYS A 218 -7.71 5.15 -33.59
N LYS A 219 -8.19 3.90 -33.54
CA LYS A 219 -7.67 2.86 -32.62
C LYS A 219 -6.19 2.57 -32.85
N ILE A 220 -5.71 2.60 -34.09
CA ILE A 220 -4.30 2.37 -34.41
C ILE A 220 -3.45 3.60 -34.03
N ILE A 221 -3.97 4.80 -34.25
CA ILE A 221 -3.28 6.02 -33.78
C ILE A 221 -3.16 6.02 -32.25
N ASP A 222 -4.21 5.63 -31.55
CA ASP A 222 -4.20 5.53 -30.09
C ASP A 222 -3.22 4.47 -29.59
N LEU A 223 -3.18 3.32 -30.24
CA LEU A 223 -2.20 2.27 -29.98
C LEU A 223 -0.74 2.74 -30.17
N LEU A 224 -0.48 3.52 -31.24
CA LEU A 224 0.86 4.06 -31.52
C LEU A 224 1.30 5.11 -30.49
N LEU A 225 0.35 5.81 -29.85
CA LEU A 225 0.62 6.88 -28.90
C LEU A 225 0.70 6.37 -27.44
N ASN A 226 -0.15 5.43 -27.08
CA ASN A 226 -0.36 5.03 -25.70
C ASN A 226 0.03 3.57 -25.40
N GLY A 227 0.28 2.76 -26.45
CA GLY A 227 0.60 1.33 -26.30
C GLY A 227 -0.65 0.45 -26.15
N GLU A 228 -0.42 -0.84 -25.86
CA GLU A 228 -1.46 -1.86 -25.58
C GLU A 228 -1.96 -1.77 -24.13
#